data_870dc6840ca9c0f4170b5ff3d5714a8a
#
_entry.id   870dc6840ca9c0f4170b5ff3d5714a8a
#
_cell.length_a   1.000
_cell.length_b   1.000
_cell.length_c   1.000
_cell.angle_alpha   90.00
_cell.angle_beta   90.00
_cell.angle_gamma   90.00
#
_symmetry.space_group_name_H-M   'P 1'
#
loop_
_entity.id
_entity.type
_entity.pdbx_description
1 polymer ?
#
loop_
_entity_poly.entity_id
_entity_poly.type
_entity_poly.pdbx_seq_one_letter_code
_entity_poly.pdbx_strand_id
1 'polypeptide(L)'
;MSEFSVVHFLYDIFLKNDCEIKRDFKTLTAGRQSQPLPESCTVIGPRMLDDGLPSIFIEEGASIEGTYLNTNDGPIYIGKDAVVMEGSCIRAPFAACSHAQVNMGAKIYGATTIGPHCKVGGELSNVVMLGFSNKAHDGYLGNAVIGEWCNIGAGTNASNLKNDYTEIKLWNYRTHRFMRTGLIHCGLFMGDHSKAGINCMFNTATVIGVGVNVHGAGFPRNFVASFSEGSVAGYSDVSVNKFFDTAKRMMARRDVTLSDDDKAIFESIYNIADNYK
;
A
#
# COMPACT_ATOMS: atom_id res chain seq x y z
N MET A 1 1.49 -24.06 19.67
CA MET A 1 1.08 -22.72 20.15
C MET A 1 1.03 -21.83 18.91
N SER A 2 -0.11 -21.21 18.63
CA SER A 2 -0.20 -20.22 17.54
C SER A 2 0.69 -19.03 17.91
N GLU A 3 1.73 -18.79 17.12
CA GLU A 3 2.58 -17.62 17.26
C GLU A 3 1.76 -16.39 16.85
N PHE A 4 1.49 -15.51 17.78
CA PHE A 4 0.79 -14.25 17.50
C PHE A 4 1.79 -13.21 17.00
N SER A 5 1.46 -12.56 15.90
CA SER A 5 2.18 -11.38 15.40
C SER A 5 1.54 -10.14 15.98
N VAL A 6 2.31 -9.30 16.69
CA VAL A 6 1.79 -8.08 17.31
C VAL A 6 2.33 -6.87 16.55
N VAL A 7 1.44 -5.94 16.18
CA VAL A 7 1.78 -4.64 15.60
C VAL A 7 1.80 -3.60 16.71
N HIS A 8 2.97 -3.08 17.03
CA HIS A 8 3.17 -2.03 18.04
C HIS A 8 3.27 -0.64 17.39
N PHE A 9 3.87 -0.59 16.20
CA PHE A 9 4.12 0.63 15.44
C PHE A 9 3.66 0.48 13.99
N LEU A 10 3.36 1.58 13.34
CA LEU A 10 2.93 1.58 11.93
C LEU A 10 3.91 0.86 11.00
N TYR A 11 5.21 0.98 11.25
CA TYR A 11 6.24 0.33 10.44
C TYR A 11 6.31 -1.20 10.65
N ASP A 12 5.75 -1.74 11.72
CA ASP A 12 5.66 -3.20 11.92
C ASP A 12 4.82 -3.85 10.81
N ILE A 13 3.89 -3.12 10.20
CA ILE A 13 3.04 -3.62 9.13
C ILE A 13 3.88 -4.06 7.94
N PHE A 14 4.78 -3.21 7.42
CA PHE A 14 5.63 -3.63 6.30
C PHE A 14 6.81 -4.51 6.74
N LEU A 15 7.32 -4.38 7.97
CA LEU A 15 8.39 -5.25 8.48
C LEU A 15 7.96 -6.71 8.63
N LYS A 16 6.70 -6.92 8.98
CA LYS A 16 6.13 -8.27 9.17
C LYS A 16 5.53 -8.85 7.89
N ASN A 17 5.35 -8.04 6.85
CA ASN A 17 4.64 -8.42 5.64
C ASN A 17 5.22 -9.65 4.96
N ASP A 18 6.55 -9.82 4.95
CA ASP A 18 7.21 -11.02 4.39
C ASP A 18 6.72 -12.31 5.06
N CYS A 19 6.80 -12.38 6.37
CA CYS A 19 6.41 -13.57 7.11
C CYS A 19 4.90 -13.80 7.08
N GLU A 20 4.10 -12.72 7.08
CA GLU A 20 2.65 -12.84 7.03
C GLU A 20 2.18 -13.32 5.64
N ILE A 21 2.71 -12.79 4.55
CA ILE A 21 2.40 -13.32 3.19
C ILE A 21 2.68 -14.82 3.12
N LYS A 22 3.84 -15.27 3.61
CA LYS A 22 4.22 -16.68 3.58
C LYS A 22 3.30 -17.55 4.45
N ARG A 23 2.87 -17.05 5.61
CA ARG A 23 1.94 -17.74 6.51
C ARG A 23 0.53 -17.81 5.91
N ASP A 24 0.03 -16.68 5.44
CA ASP A 24 -1.31 -16.57 4.88
C ASP A 24 -1.42 -17.38 3.58
N PHE A 25 -0.39 -17.37 2.75
CA PHE A 25 -0.33 -18.20 1.55
C PHE A 25 -0.60 -19.67 1.87
N LYS A 26 0.09 -20.24 2.86
CA LYS A 26 -0.11 -21.63 3.28
C LYS A 26 -1.54 -21.89 3.75
N THR A 27 -2.09 -20.96 4.56
CA THR A 27 -3.44 -21.09 5.11
C THR A 27 -4.49 -21.01 4.01
N LEU A 28 -4.35 -20.02 3.11
CA LEU A 28 -5.33 -19.73 2.07
C LEU A 28 -5.32 -20.77 0.94
N THR A 29 -4.17 -21.39 0.68
CA THR A 29 -4.02 -22.34 -0.46
C THR A 29 -4.12 -23.80 -0.04
N ALA A 30 -4.16 -24.10 1.26
CA ALA A 30 -4.21 -25.48 1.76
C ALA A 30 -5.40 -26.25 1.20
N GLY A 31 -5.11 -27.39 0.56
CA GLY A 31 -6.13 -28.27 -0.01
C GLY A 31 -6.87 -27.71 -1.23
N ARG A 32 -6.42 -26.60 -1.79
CA ARG A 32 -7.03 -25.92 -2.94
C ARG A 32 -6.15 -26.08 -4.20
N GLN A 33 -6.79 -25.94 -5.35
CA GLN A 33 -6.12 -26.04 -6.64
C GLN A 33 -6.02 -24.65 -7.29
N SER A 34 -4.80 -24.27 -7.68
CA SER A 34 -4.52 -23.07 -8.46
C SER A 34 -5.05 -23.17 -9.87
N GLN A 35 -5.50 -22.06 -10.46
CA GLN A 35 -5.65 -21.94 -11.90
C GLN A 35 -4.28 -22.11 -12.59
N PRO A 36 -4.25 -22.59 -13.84
CA PRO A 36 -3.01 -22.76 -14.58
C PRO A 36 -2.34 -21.41 -14.86
N LEU A 37 -1.02 -21.37 -14.78
CA LEU A 37 -0.24 -20.21 -15.21
C LEU A 37 -0.22 -20.16 -16.75
N PRO A 38 -0.58 -19.02 -17.38
CA PRO A 38 -0.52 -18.85 -18.82
C PRO A 38 0.90 -19.04 -19.38
N GLU A 39 1.02 -19.61 -20.59
CA GLU A 39 2.30 -19.86 -21.28
C GLU A 39 3.07 -18.56 -21.60
N SER A 40 2.37 -17.43 -21.69
CA SER A 40 2.96 -16.10 -21.87
C SER A 40 3.78 -15.62 -20.68
N CYS A 41 3.66 -16.26 -19.52
CA CYS A 41 4.35 -15.88 -18.29
C CYS A 41 5.66 -16.64 -18.10
N THR A 42 6.69 -15.96 -17.63
CA THR A 42 8.00 -16.54 -17.32
C THR A 42 8.21 -16.66 -15.81
N VAL A 43 8.50 -17.88 -15.34
CA VAL A 43 8.84 -18.13 -13.93
C VAL A 43 10.35 -18.23 -13.77
N ILE A 44 10.89 -17.47 -12.83
CA ILE A 44 12.30 -17.52 -12.41
C ILE A 44 12.34 -18.04 -10.97
N GLY A 45 13.03 -19.14 -10.74
CA GLY A 45 13.12 -19.78 -9.43
C GLY A 45 12.25 -21.05 -9.30
N PRO A 46 12.08 -21.55 -8.06
CA PRO A 46 11.37 -22.80 -7.81
C PRO A 46 9.88 -22.69 -8.14
N ARG A 47 9.32 -23.73 -8.75
CA ARG A 47 7.87 -23.84 -9.00
C ARG A 47 7.10 -24.44 -7.82
N MET A 48 7.81 -25.00 -6.86
CA MET A 48 7.27 -25.60 -5.64
C MET A 48 8.03 -25.04 -4.44
N LEU A 49 7.33 -24.78 -3.35
CA LEU A 49 7.91 -24.45 -2.05
C LEU A 49 8.44 -25.71 -1.34
N ASP A 50 9.25 -25.53 -0.30
CA ASP A 50 9.85 -26.64 0.45
C ASP A 50 8.80 -27.57 1.12
N ASP A 51 7.61 -27.05 1.38
CA ASP A 51 6.48 -27.80 1.95
C ASP A 51 5.61 -28.50 0.90
N GLY A 52 5.99 -28.45 -0.38
CA GLY A 52 5.30 -29.10 -1.49
C GLY A 52 4.12 -28.32 -2.05
N LEU A 53 3.85 -27.12 -1.59
CA LEU A 53 2.85 -26.24 -2.20
C LEU A 53 3.40 -25.58 -3.48
N PRO A 54 2.55 -25.28 -4.49
CA PRO A 54 2.97 -24.47 -5.64
C PRO A 54 3.48 -23.09 -5.16
N SER A 55 4.59 -22.61 -5.76
CA SER A 55 5.12 -21.26 -5.42
C SER A 55 4.25 -20.14 -5.94
N ILE A 56 3.36 -20.41 -6.89
CA ILE A 56 2.41 -19.45 -7.47
C ILE A 56 1.01 -20.03 -7.33
N PHE A 57 0.10 -19.26 -6.76
CA PHE A 57 -1.30 -19.62 -6.66
C PHE A 57 -2.17 -18.54 -7.31
N ILE A 58 -3.00 -18.95 -8.25
CA ILE A 58 -3.88 -18.09 -9.05
C ILE A 58 -5.32 -18.50 -8.76
N GLU A 59 -6.11 -17.57 -8.26
CA GLU A 59 -7.53 -17.77 -7.97
C GLU A 59 -8.39 -17.72 -9.24
N GLU A 60 -9.61 -18.20 -9.12
CA GLU A 60 -10.61 -18.14 -10.18
C GLU A 60 -10.89 -16.70 -10.62
N GLY A 61 -11.04 -16.50 -11.93
CA GLY A 61 -11.32 -15.18 -12.53
C GLY A 61 -10.09 -14.26 -12.64
N ALA A 62 -8.95 -14.63 -12.03
CA ALA A 62 -7.74 -13.84 -12.16
C ALA A 62 -7.17 -13.91 -13.58
N SER A 63 -6.68 -12.77 -14.09
CA SER A 63 -6.00 -12.64 -15.39
C SER A 63 -4.56 -12.23 -15.18
N ILE A 64 -3.64 -12.98 -15.77
CA ILE A 64 -2.21 -12.69 -15.75
C ILE A 64 -1.61 -13.01 -17.10
N GLU A 65 -0.91 -12.05 -17.71
CA GLU A 65 -0.37 -12.23 -19.06
C GLU A 65 1.01 -11.59 -19.20
N GLY A 66 1.91 -12.24 -19.95
CA GLY A 66 3.19 -11.68 -20.36
C GLY A 66 4.06 -11.14 -19.24
N THR A 67 4.07 -11.78 -18.07
CA THR A 67 4.75 -11.31 -16.87
C THR A 67 5.96 -12.14 -16.49
N TYR A 68 6.90 -11.54 -15.76
CA TYR A 68 8.03 -12.23 -15.15
C TYR A 68 7.77 -12.39 -13.64
N LEU A 69 7.72 -13.63 -13.17
CA LEU A 69 7.43 -14.02 -11.79
C LEU A 69 8.65 -14.67 -11.17
N ASN A 70 9.32 -14.00 -10.22
CA ASN A 70 10.48 -14.53 -9.53
C ASN A 70 10.09 -15.05 -8.15
N THR A 71 10.19 -16.37 -7.96
CA THR A 71 9.77 -17.11 -6.76
C THR A 71 10.92 -17.48 -5.84
N ASN A 72 12.14 -16.94 -6.05
CA ASN A 72 13.31 -17.31 -5.26
C ASN A 72 13.15 -17.01 -3.76
N ASP A 73 12.40 -15.97 -3.40
CA ASP A 73 12.30 -15.49 -2.02
C ASP A 73 10.98 -15.90 -1.33
N GLY A 74 10.08 -16.62 -2.03
CA GLY A 74 8.81 -17.07 -1.44
C GLY A 74 7.67 -17.24 -2.46
N PRO A 75 6.42 -17.25 -1.98
CA PRO A 75 5.24 -17.44 -2.79
C PRO A 75 4.74 -16.16 -3.47
N ILE A 76 3.96 -16.38 -4.55
CA ILE A 76 3.18 -15.36 -5.24
C ILE A 76 1.71 -15.77 -5.23
N TYR A 77 0.85 -14.93 -4.66
CA TYR A 77 -0.60 -15.13 -4.62
C TYR A 77 -1.30 -14.11 -5.50
N ILE A 78 -2.13 -14.60 -6.42
CA ILE A 78 -2.97 -13.77 -7.30
C ILE A 78 -4.42 -14.08 -6.96
N GLY A 79 -5.09 -13.16 -6.29
CA GLY A 79 -6.42 -13.31 -5.73
C GLY A 79 -7.52 -13.30 -6.78
N LYS A 80 -8.72 -13.64 -6.34
CA LYS A 80 -9.91 -13.75 -7.19
C LYS A 80 -10.14 -12.46 -8.00
N ASP A 81 -10.37 -12.61 -9.31
CA ASP A 81 -10.64 -11.52 -10.25
C ASP A 81 -9.53 -10.44 -10.28
N ALA A 82 -8.33 -10.74 -9.77
CA ALA A 82 -7.19 -9.85 -9.86
C ALA A 82 -6.60 -9.84 -11.28
N VAL A 83 -6.01 -8.70 -11.67
CA VAL A 83 -5.45 -8.51 -13.01
C VAL A 83 -3.97 -8.14 -12.89
N VAL A 84 -3.10 -8.90 -13.57
CA VAL A 84 -1.68 -8.56 -13.72
C VAL A 84 -1.37 -8.39 -15.19
N MET A 85 -1.11 -7.16 -15.61
CA MET A 85 -0.91 -6.82 -17.00
C MET A 85 0.51 -7.10 -17.47
N GLU A 86 0.66 -7.21 -18.76
CA GLU A 86 1.87 -7.55 -19.49
C GLU A 86 3.08 -6.64 -19.16
N GLY A 87 4.26 -7.20 -19.27
CA GLY A 87 5.53 -6.53 -19.01
C GLY A 87 5.84 -6.29 -17.54
N SER A 88 4.96 -6.70 -16.62
CA SER A 88 5.21 -6.56 -15.19
C SER A 88 6.27 -7.58 -14.71
N CYS A 89 7.14 -7.11 -13.81
CA CYS A 89 8.17 -7.93 -13.16
C CYS A 89 7.88 -7.99 -11.66
N ILE A 90 7.60 -9.18 -11.15
CA ILE A 90 7.20 -9.39 -9.74
C ILE A 90 8.18 -10.33 -9.06
N ARG A 91 8.76 -9.90 -7.94
CA ARG A 91 9.55 -10.73 -7.04
C ARG A 91 8.75 -11.08 -5.79
N ALA A 92 8.83 -12.34 -5.41
CA ALA A 92 8.22 -12.87 -4.19
C ALA A 92 8.91 -12.35 -2.90
N PRO A 93 8.25 -12.47 -1.72
CA PRO A 93 6.85 -12.83 -1.60
C PRO A 93 5.93 -11.71 -2.05
N PHE A 94 4.83 -12.06 -2.68
CA PHE A 94 3.88 -11.08 -3.23
C PHE A 94 2.43 -11.57 -3.09
N ALA A 95 1.53 -10.65 -2.79
CA ALA A 95 0.10 -10.92 -2.80
C ALA A 95 -0.67 -9.79 -3.50
N ALA A 96 -1.39 -10.13 -4.56
CA ALA A 96 -2.47 -9.32 -5.10
C ALA A 96 -3.79 -9.88 -4.58
N CYS A 97 -4.51 -9.12 -3.77
CA CYS A 97 -5.80 -9.53 -3.22
C CYS A 97 -6.91 -9.47 -4.29
N SER A 98 -8.14 -9.83 -3.91
CA SER A 98 -9.27 -9.87 -4.85
C SER A 98 -9.47 -8.53 -5.58
N HIS A 99 -9.72 -8.61 -6.89
CA HIS A 99 -9.92 -7.45 -7.78
C HIS A 99 -8.76 -6.43 -7.79
N ALA A 100 -7.60 -6.78 -7.24
CA ALA A 100 -6.41 -5.94 -7.33
C ALA A 100 -5.90 -5.89 -8.78
N GLN A 101 -5.29 -4.78 -9.17
CA GLN A 101 -4.79 -4.60 -10.53
C GLN A 101 -3.33 -4.14 -10.51
N VAL A 102 -2.46 -4.88 -11.18
CA VAL A 102 -1.07 -4.50 -11.48
C VAL A 102 -1.02 -4.05 -12.93
N ASN A 103 -0.70 -2.77 -13.13
CA ASN A 103 -0.68 -2.16 -14.47
C ASN A 103 0.57 -2.56 -15.24
N MET A 104 0.53 -2.40 -16.58
CA MET A 104 1.60 -2.72 -17.51
C MET A 104 2.97 -2.21 -17.05
N GLY A 105 3.99 -3.05 -17.16
CA GLY A 105 5.38 -2.69 -16.91
C GLY A 105 5.73 -2.38 -15.45
N ALA A 106 4.87 -2.74 -14.50
CA ALA A 106 5.14 -2.54 -13.08
C ALA A 106 6.38 -3.34 -12.62
N LYS A 107 7.18 -2.73 -11.75
CA LYS A 107 8.35 -3.35 -11.10
C LYS A 107 8.03 -3.52 -9.63
N ILE A 108 7.79 -4.75 -9.19
CA ILE A 108 7.39 -5.04 -7.82
C ILE A 108 8.45 -5.92 -7.17
N TYR A 109 9.07 -5.38 -6.13
CA TYR A 109 9.96 -6.10 -5.25
C TYR A 109 9.17 -6.62 -4.04
N GLY A 110 9.53 -7.80 -3.53
CA GLY A 110 8.94 -8.36 -2.31
C GLY A 110 9.33 -7.54 -1.06
N ALA A 111 8.64 -7.70 0.01
CA ALA A 111 7.39 -8.35 0.31
C ALA A 111 6.23 -7.36 0.14
N THR A 112 5.49 -7.47 -0.94
CA THR A 112 4.46 -6.47 -1.26
C THR A 112 3.06 -7.10 -1.26
N THR A 113 2.13 -6.44 -0.55
CA THR A 113 0.71 -6.80 -0.50
C THR A 113 -0.14 -5.69 -1.12
N ILE A 114 -0.86 -6.03 -2.17
CA ILE A 114 -1.81 -5.14 -2.84
C ILE A 114 -3.22 -5.56 -2.42
N GLY A 115 -3.83 -4.77 -1.57
CA GLY A 115 -5.14 -5.03 -0.98
C GLY A 115 -6.28 -5.05 -2.01
N PRO A 116 -7.49 -5.46 -1.59
CA PRO A 116 -8.63 -5.60 -2.48
C PRO A 116 -8.93 -4.32 -3.24
N HIS A 117 -9.26 -4.46 -4.53
CA HIS A 117 -9.61 -3.34 -5.43
C HIS A 117 -8.53 -2.25 -5.59
N CYS A 118 -7.31 -2.44 -5.07
CA CYS A 118 -6.20 -1.52 -5.29
C CYS A 118 -5.67 -1.61 -6.73
N LYS A 119 -5.12 -0.50 -7.22
CA LYS A 119 -4.43 -0.44 -8.50
C LYS A 119 -3.02 0.07 -8.33
N VAL A 120 -2.04 -0.66 -8.87
CA VAL A 120 -0.63 -0.31 -8.76
C VAL A 120 0.07 -0.29 -10.11
N GLY A 121 1.11 0.53 -10.21
CA GLY A 121 2.02 0.65 -11.34
C GLY A 121 3.29 1.38 -10.93
N GLY A 122 4.27 1.46 -11.81
CA GLY A 122 5.58 2.00 -11.52
C GLY A 122 6.42 1.06 -10.66
N GLU A 123 7.14 1.57 -9.66
CA GLU A 123 8.05 0.77 -8.85
C GLU A 123 7.61 0.72 -7.39
N LEU A 124 7.41 -0.50 -6.87
CA LEU A 124 7.04 -0.76 -5.47
C LEU A 124 8.06 -1.71 -4.83
N SER A 125 8.40 -1.47 -3.55
CA SER A 125 9.28 -2.33 -2.78
C SER A 125 8.84 -2.38 -1.32
N ASN A 126 8.46 -3.56 -0.83
CA ASN A 126 8.01 -3.76 0.55
C ASN A 126 6.86 -2.81 0.95
N VAL A 127 5.75 -2.90 0.23
CA VAL A 127 4.58 -2.03 0.38
C VAL A 127 3.36 -2.83 0.83
N VAL A 128 2.59 -2.27 1.74
CA VAL A 128 1.26 -2.77 2.11
C VAL A 128 0.22 -1.71 1.75
N MET A 129 -0.69 -2.04 0.85
CA MET A 129 -1.87 -1.23 0.54
C MET A 129 -3.12 -1.94 1.06
N LEU A 130 -3.98 -1.26 1.82
CA LEU A 130 -5.11 -1.91 2.49
C LEU A 130 -6.25 -2.23 1.52
N GLY A 131 -6.91 -1.25 0.95
CA GLY A 131 -8.01 -1.50 0.00
C GLY A 131 -8.38 -0.26 -0.80
N PHE A 132 -8.99 -0.46 -1.97
CA PHE A 132 -9.57 0.58 -2.85
C PHE A 132 -8.63 1.75 -3.19
N SER A 133 -7.33 1.59 -3.00
CA SER A 133 -6.32 2.63 -3.16
C SER A 133 -5.58 2.51 -4.49
N ASN A 134 -5.13 3.63 -5.03
CA ASN A 134 -4.48 3.69 -6.31
C ASN A 134 -3.08 4.33 -6.20
N LYS A 135 -2.06 3.59 -6.65
CA LYS A 135 -0.73 4.05 -7.05
C LYS A 135 -0.51 3.57 -8.50
N ALA A 136 -1.40 3.94 -9.41
CA ALA A 136 -1.58 3.30 -10.71
C ALA A 136 -0.54 3.67 -11.77
N HIS A 137 0.26 4.69 -11.53
CA HIS A 137 1.21 5.27 -12.51
C HIS A 137 2.66 5.13 -12.05
N ASP A 138 3.61 5.54 -12.87
CA ASP A 138 5.03 5.58 -12.55
C ASP A 138 5.33 6.42 -11.30
N GLY A 139 6.48 6.18 -10.71
CA GLY A 139 6.98 6.71 -9.46
C GLY A 139 7.34 5.60 -8.48
N TYR A 140 8.24 5.90 -7.55
CA TYR A 140 8.74 4.95 -6.55
C TYR A 140 7.94 5.01 -5.25
N LEU A 141 7.64 3.83 -4.69
CA LEU A 141 7.05 3.67 -3.36
C LEU A 141 7.74 2.49 -2.65
N GLY A 142 8.41 2.76 -1.55
CA GLY A 142 9.14 1.73 -0.80
C GLY A 142 8.93 1.80 0.70
N ASN A 143 8.93 0.64 1.39
CA ASN A 143 8.74 0.51 2.85
C ASN A 143 7.56 1.35 3.35
N ALA A 144 6.40 1.18 2.73
CA ALA A 144 5.27 2.07 2.88
C ALA A 144 3.98 1.33 3.27
N VAL A 145 3.10 2.05 3.97
CA VAL A 145 1.76 1.58 4.31
C VAL A 145 0.74 2.61 3.82
N ILE A 146 -0.16 2.17 2.95
CA ILE A 146 -1.20 3.01 2.37
C ILE A 146 -2.56 2.51 2.85
N GLY A 147 -3.31 3.40 3.47
CA GLY A 147 -4.66 3.14 3.95
C GLY A 147 -5.66 2.88 2.83
N GLU A 148 -6.92 2.86 3.17
CA GLU A 148 -8.00 2.65 2.21
C GLU A 148 -8.39 3.94 1.47
N TRP A 149 -8.91 3.80 0.26
CA TRP A 149 -9.44 4.90 -0.54
C TRP A 149 -8.43 6.02 -0.82
N CYS A 150 -7.13 5.71 -0.77
CA CYS A 150 -6.07 6.65 -1.11
C CYS A 150 -5.87 6.77 -2.63
N ASN A 151 -5.37 7.92 -3.07
CA ASN A 151 -4.98 8.09 -4.46
C ASN A 151 -3.64 8.82 -4.57
N ILE A 152 -2.66 8.17 -5.19
CA ILE A 152 -1.32 8.73 -5.42
C ILE A 152 -1.21 9.08 -6.91
N GLY A 153 -1.04 10.35 -7.20
CA GLY A 153 -0.95 10.89 -8.56
C GLY A 153 0.29 10.42 -9.34
N ALA A 154 0.23 10.50 -10.65
CA ALA A 154 1.31 10.08 -11.54
C ALA A 154 2.64 10.80 -11.22
N GLY A 155 3.76 10.09 -11.36
CA GLY A 155 5.09 10.63 -11.12
C GLY A 155 5.43 10.90 -9.64
N THR A 156 4.53 10.58 -8.72
CA THR A 156 4.79 10.75 -7.28
C THR A 156 5.80 9.74 -6.79
N ASN A 157 6.81 10.23 -6.06
CA ASN A 157 7.88 9.43 -5.46
C ASN A 157 7.90 9.60 -3.95
N ALA A 158 8.15 8.51 -3.23
CA ALA A 158 8.33 8.50 -1.78
C ALA A 158 9.67 7.88 -1.42
N SER A 159 10.56 8.67 -0.85
CA SER A 159 11.86 8.18 -0.37
C SER A 159 11.68 7.26 0.83
N ASN A 160 12.46 6.18 0.88
CA ASN A 160 12.51 5.27 2.02
C ASN A 160 13.87 5.22 2.72
N LEU A 161 14.89 5.90 2.18
CA LEU A 161 16.24 5.95 2.71
C LEU A 161 16.75 7.39 2.71
N LYS A 162 17.34 7.84 3.79
CA LYS A 162 17.98 9.15 3.83
C LYS A 162 19.33 9.16 3.09
N ASN A 163 19.69 10.30 2.52
CA ASN A 163 20.97 10.45 1.83
C ASN A 163 22.20 10.36 2.76
N ASP A 164 22.01 10.60 4.06
CA ASP A 164 23.04 10.48 5.08
C ASP A 164 23.08 9.10 5.77
N TYR A 165 22.21 8.19 5.37
CA TYR A 165 22.07 6.82 5.89
C TYR A 165 21.84 6.73 7.41
N THR A 166 21.44 7.83 8.05
CA THR A 166 21.17 7.85 9.49
C THR A 166 19.85 7.20 9.84
N GLU A 167 19.71 6.80 11.11
CA GLU A 167 18.49 6.26 11.67
C GLU A 167 17.31 7.20 11.43
N ILE A 168 16.18 6.60 11.06
CA ILE A 168 14.95 7.29 10.75
C ILE A 168 14.15 7.60 12.01
N LYS A 169 13.52 8.78 12.03
CA LYS A 169 12.53 9.16 13.02
C LYS A 169 11.16 9.22 12.37
N LEU A 170 10.16 8.59 12.98
CA LEU A 170 8.78 8.58 12.53
C LEU A 170 7.89 9.33 13.51
N TRP A 171 6.89 10.06 13.01
CA TRP A 171 5.86 10.69 13.82
C TRP A 171 5.08 9.64 14.61
N ASN A 172 4.89 9.91 15.91
CA ASN A 172 4.16 9.04 16.80
C ASN A 172 2.98 9.80 17.42
N TYR A 173 1.77 9.37 17.11
CA TYR A 173 0.53 10.01 17.56
C TYR A 173 0.35 9.97 19.08
N ARG A 174 0.87 8.92 19.76
CA ARG A 174 0.73 8.78 21.21
C ARG A 174 1.60 9.79 21.97
N THR A 175 2.79 10.09 21.45
CA THR A 175 3.75 10.97 22.13
C THR A 175 3.79 12.38 21.54
N HIS A 176 3.09 12.63 20.43
CA HIS A 176 3.11 13.88 19.65
C HIS A 176 4.55 14.31 19.28
N ARG A 177 5.41 13.35 18.96
CA ARG A 177 6.83 13.59 18.65
C ARG A 177 7.33 12.64 17.58
N PHE A 178 8.43 13.03 16.94
CA PHE A 178 9.21 12.14 16.10
C PHE A 178 10.06 11.21 16.96
N MET A 179 9.76 9.92 16.94
CA MET A 179 10.46 8.87 17.69
C MET A 179 11.43 8.11 16.79
N ARG A 180 12.59 7.72 17.34
CA ARG A 180 13.54 6.85 16.67
C ARG A 180 12.91 5.49 16.41
N THR A 181 13.13 4.94 15.22
CA THR A 181 12.54 3.66 14.78
C THR A 181 13.50 2.47 14.89
N GLY A 182 14.79 2.71 15.00
CA GLY A 182 15.83 1.69 14.82
C GLY A 182 16.09 1.32 13.36
N LEU A 183 15.37 1.93 12.40
CA LEU A 183 15.42 1.59 10.98
C LEU A 183 16.23 2.61 10.19
N ILE A 184 16.83 2.14 9.08
CA ILE A 184 17.44 2.98 8.05
C ILE A 184 16.56 3.05 6.78
N HIS A 185 15.55 2.17 6.66
CA HIS A 185 14.57 2.19 5.59
C HIS A 185 13.16 2.30 6.16
N CYS A 186 12.45 3.38 5.81
CA CYS A 186 11.08 3.63 6.20
C CYS A 186 10.48 4.72 5.28
N GLY A 187 9.45 4.37 4.55
CA GLY A 187 8.86 5.25 3.54
C GLY A 187 7.61 5.99 4.02
N LEU A 188 6.60 6.01 3.17
CA LEU A 188 5.36 6.76 3.34
C LEU A 188 4.33 5.98 4.15
N PHE A 189 3.70 6.65 5.10
CA PHE A 189 2.45 6.23 5.74
C PHE A 189 1.34 7.19 5.33
N MET A 190 0.26 6.66 4.77
CA MET A 190 -0.84 7.47 4.26
C MET A 190 -2.15 6.96 4.83
N GLY A 191 -2.82 7.78 5.62
CA GLY A 191 -4.12 7.47 6.22
C GLY A 191 -5.24 7.48 5.19
N ASP A 192 -6.35 6.87 5.55
CA ASP A 192 -7.49 6.63 4.67
C ASP A 192 -8.00 7.89 3.98
N HIS A 193 -8.54 7.72 2.78
CA HIS A 193 -9.08 8.78 1.93
C HIS A 193 -8.10 9.92 1.59
N SER A 194 -6.80 9.76 1.85
CA SER A 194 -5.82 10.79 1.53
C SER A 194 -5.39 10.74 0.06
N LYS A 195 -4.98 11.88 -0.47
CA LYS A 195 -4.65 12.04 -1.87
C LYS A 195 -3.35 12.82 -2.05
N ALA A 196 -2.56 12.41 -3.03
CA ALA A 196 -1.42 13.15 -3.53
C ALA A 196 -1.66 13.53 -5.00
N GLY A 197 -1.39 14.78 -5.33
CA GLY A 197 -1.39 15.25 -6.72
C GLY A 197 -0.30 14.58 -7.55
N ILE A 198 -0.26 14.90 -8.85
CA ILE A 198 0.82 14.43 -9.74
C ILE A 198 2.16 15.04 -9.30
N ASN A 199 3.25 14.28 -9.51
CA ASN A 199 4.63 14.70 -9.23
C ASN A 199 4.87 15.19 -7.78
N CYS A 200 4.11 14.67 -6.81
CA CYS A 200 4.42 14.91 -5.41
C CYS A 200 5.70 14.16 -5.01
N MET A 201 6.46 14.75 -4.09
CA MET A 201 7.69 14.18 -3.55
C MET A 201 7.57 14.05 -2.04
N PHE A 202 7.65 12.82 -1.53
CA PHE A 202 7.63 12.58 -0.09
C PHE A 202 9.01 12.22 0.43
N ASN A 203 9.43 12.89 1.50
CA ASN A 203 10.64 12.51 2.23
C ASN A 203 10.47 11.18 2.95
N THR A 204 11.60 10.60 3.33
CA THR A 204 11.69 9.41 4.19
C THR A 204 10.83 9.58 5.44
N ALA A 205 10.05 8.56 5.76
CA ALA A 205 9.17 8.50 6.94
C ALA A 205 8.15 9.64 7.02
N THR A 206 7.59 10.02 5.89
CA THR A 206 6.46 10.96 5.88
C THR A 206 5.19 10.26 6.36
N VAL A 207 4.47 10.89 7.28
CA VAL A 207 3.16 10.45 7.79
C VAL A 207 2.10 11.45 7.34
N ILE A 208 1.18 10.97 6.54
CA ILE A 208 0.01 11.72 6.06
C ILE A 208 -1.21 11.18 6.83
N GLY A 209 -1.93 12.05 7.51
CA GLY A 209 -3.15 11.69 8.25
C GLY A 209 -4.31 11.27 7.35
N VAL A 210 -5.48 11.12 7.92
CA VAL A 210 -6.72 10.76 7.24
C VAL A 210 -7.31 11.96 6.49
N GLY A 211 -7.82 11.77 5.29
CA GLY A 211 -8.52 12.81 4.52
C GLY A 211 -7.66 13.99 4.09
N VAL A 212 -6.36 13.78 3.96
CA VAL A 212 -5.40 14.81 3.54
C VAL A 212 -5.34 14.91 2.02
N ASN A 213 -5.19 16.13 1.50
CA ASN A 213 -4.92 16.36 0.08
C ASN A 213 -3.61 17.14 -0.08
N VAL A 214 -2.55 16.46 -0.51
CA VAL A 214 -1.22 17.05 -0.76
C VAL A 214 -1.08 17.36 -2.25
N HIS A 215 -0.65 18.57 -2.59
CA HIS A 215 -0.40 18.97 -3.97
C HIS A 215 0.77 19.97 -4.07
N GLY A 216 1.13 20.35 -5.29
CA GLY A 216 2.18 21.34 -5.54
C GLY A 216 3.60 20.75 -5.55
N ALA A 217 4.57 21.62 -5.84
CA ALA A 217 5.97 21.26 -5.95
C ALA A 217 6.69 21.33 -4.59
N GLY A 218 7.71 20.48 -4.41
CA GLY A 218 8.54 20.41 -3.20
C GLY A 218 8.14 19.29 -2.24
N PHE A 219 8.91 19.17 -1.16
CA PHE A 219 8.67 18.15 -0.14
C PHE A 219 7.73 18.69 0.96
N PRO A 220 6.58 18.07 1.20
CA PRO A 220 5.74 18.41 2.34
C PRO A 220 6.46 18.15 3.66
N ARG A 221 5.90 18.63 4.76
CA ARG A 221 6.37 18.28 6.10
C ARG A 221 6.30 16.76 6.30
N ASN A 222 7.22 16.20 7.08
CA ASN A 222 7.24 14.76 7.40
C ASN A 222 6.03 14.29 8.24
N PHE A 223 5.22 15.22 8.70
CA PHE A 223 3.90 14.94 9.27
C PHE A 223 2.90 15.97 8.78
N VAL A 224 1.78 15.50 8.24
CA VAL A 224 0.62 16.32 7.86
C VAL A 224 -0.59 15.80 8.60
N ALA A 225 -1.20 16.64 9.42
CA ALA A 225 -2.35 16.28 10.24
C ALA A 225 -3.57 15.92 9.37
N SER A 226 -4.47 15.09 9.91
CA SER A 226 -5.71 14.70 9.24
C SER A 226 -6.56 15.91 8.85
N PHE A 227 -7.35 15.76 7.79
CA PHE A 227 -8.26 16.79 7.24
C PHE A 227 -7.55 18.11 6.88
N SER A 228 -6.37 17.98 6.28
CA SER A 228 -5.60 19.11 5.78
C SER A 228 -5.49 19.06 4.26
N GLU A 229 -5.48 20.24 3.63
CA GLU A 229 -5.25 20.40 2.19
C GLU A 229 -4.17 21.45 1.96
N GLY A 230 -3.19 21.14 1.12
CA GLY A 230 -2.14 22.13 0.85
C GLY A 230 -0.87 21.57 0.22
N SER A 231 0.18 22.36 0.38
CA SER A 231 1.51 22.13 -0.18
C SER A 231 2.60 22.54 0.82
N VAL A 232 3.84 22.55 0.34
CA VAL A 232 4.98 23.11 1.12
C VAL A 232 4.78 24.56 1.54
N ALA A 233 3.95 25.33 0.83
CA ALA A 233 3.66 26.72 1.16
C ALA A 233 2.73 26.87 2.37
N GLY A 234 2.02 25.82 2.74
CA GLY A 234 1.12 25.77 3.89
C GLY A 234 -0.05 24.83 3.67
N TYR A 235 -0.75 24.56 4.77
CA TYR A 235 -1.93 23.72 4.79
C TYR A 235 -3.11 24.49 5.38
N SER A 236 -4.29 24.23 4.85
CA SER A 236 -5.58 24.69 5.36
C SER A 236 -6.43 23.51 5.79
N ASP A 237 -7.41 23.76 6.64
CA ASP A 237 -8.33 22.75 7.12
C ASP A 237 -9.37 22.38 6.05
N VAL A 238 -9.67 21.10 5.98
CA VAL A 238 -10.77 20.56 5.18
C VAL A 238 -11.94 20.26 6.11
N SER A 239 -13.09 20.90 5.88
CA SER A 239 -14.27 20.61 6.69
C SER A 239 -14.75 19.17 6.50
N VAL A 240 -15.33 18.58 7.54
CA VAL A 240 -15.85 17.21 7.51
C VAL A 240 -16.88 17.01 6.39
N ASN A 241 -17.71 18.00 6.10
CA ASN A 241 -18.69 17.94 5.01
C ASN A 241 -18.01 17.88 3.63
N LYS A 242 -16.99 18.71 3.38
CA LYS A 242 -16.19 18.66 2.13
C LYS A 242 -15.51 17.30 1.99
N PHE A 243 -15.01 16.74 3.08
CA PHE A 243 -14.43 15.40 3.12
C PHE A 243 -15.47 14.34 2.74
N PHE A 244 -16.64 14.32 3.37
CA PHE A 244 -17.71 13.34 3.06
C PHE A 244 -18.18 13.43 1.61
N ASP A 245 -18.34 14.63 1.05
CA ASP A 245 -18.72 14.79 -0.34
C ASP A 245 -17.67 14.21 -1.30
N THR A 246 -16.40 14.35 -0.94
CA THR A 246 -15.30 13.76 -1.73
C THR A 246 -15.27 12.24 -1.59
N ALA A 247 -15.42 11.72 -0.37
CA ALA A 247 -15.49 10.29 -0.10
C ALA A 247 -16.64 9.62 -0.85
N LYS A 248 -17.86 10.18 -0.76
CA LYS A 248 -19.04 9.70 -1.50
C LYS A 248 -18.80 9.61 -3.00
N ARG A 249 -18.23 10.67 -3.62
CA ARG A 249 -17.92 10.66 -5.06
C ARG A 249 -16.86 9.61 -5.43
N MET A 250 -15.86 9.40 -4.59
CA MET A 250 -14.82 8.38 -4.82
C MET A 250 -15.39 6.97 -4.70
N MET A 251 -16.11 6.69 -3.62
CA MET A 251 -16.69 5.37 -3.32
C MET A 251 -17.76 4.97 -4.36
N ALA A 252 -18.58 5.91 -4.80
CA ALA A 252 -19.60 5.67 -5.83
C ALA A 252 -19.02 5.18 -7.17
N ARG A 253 -17.76 5.51 -7.49
CA ARG A 253 -17.05 4.99 -8.68
C ARG A 253 -16.71 3.49 -8.57
N ARG A 254 -16.90 2.92 -7.42
CA ARG A 254 -16.67 1.50 -7.11
C ARG A 254 -17.93 0.82 -6.61
N ASP A 255 -19.11 1.45 -6.82
CA ASP A 255 -20.42 0.96 -6.37
C ASP A 255 -20.48 0.72 -4.86
N VAL A 256 -19.71 1.50 -4.08
CA VAL A 256 -19.69 1.47 -2.62
C VAL A 256 -20.31 2.75 -2.08
N THR A 257 -21.16 2.61 -1.06
CA THR A 257 -21.81 3.72 -0.37
C THR A 257 -21.11 4.01 0.95
N LEU A 258 -20.82 5.29 1.21
CA LEU A 258 -20.32 5.73 2.52
C LEU A 258 -21.43 5.53 3.57
N SER A 259 -21.23 4.59 4.49
CA SER A 259 -22.19 4.24 5.53
C SER A 259 -22.28 5.31 6.62
N ASP A 260 -23.29 5.23 7.46
CA ASP A 260 -23.39 6.13 8.62
C ASP A 260 -22.37 5.76 9.71
N ASP A 261 -21.98 4.49 9.80
CA ASP A 261 -20.89 4.04 10.69
C ASP A 261 -19.54 4.63 10.24
N ASP A 262 -19.24 4.59 8.93
CA ASP A 262 -18.03 5.24 8.39
C ASP A 262 -18.00 6.73 8.72
N LYS A 263 -19.14 7.43 8.54
CA LYS A 263 -19.24 8.85 8.88
C LYS A 263 -18.96 9.09 10.35
N ALA A 264 -19.53 8.30 11.25
CA ALA A 264 -19.34 8.43 12.69
C ALA A 264 -17.85 8.22 13.08
N ILE A 265 -17.18 7.25 12.45
CA ILE A 265 -15.73 7.03 12.64
C ILE A 265 -14.93 8.26 12.18
N PHE A 266 -15.19 8.75 10.97
CA PHE A 266 -14.45 9.91 10.44
C PHE A 266 -14.77 11.21 11.19
N GLU A 267 -15.99 11.42 11.68
CA GLU A 267 -16.33 12.54 12.58
C GLU A 267 -15.55 12.45 13.89
N SER A 268 -15.40 11.25 14.46
CA SER A 268 -14.60 11.05 15.65
C SER A 268 -13.12 11.39 15.42
N ILE A 269 -12.56 10.97 14.28
CA ILE A 269 -11.17 11.32 13.89
C ILE A 269 -11.06 12.83 13.65
N TYR A 270 -12.06 13.45 13.00
CA TYR A 270 -12.09 14.90 12.75
C TYR A 270 -12.03 15.71 14.04
N ASN A 271 -12.84 15.31 15.05
CA ASN A 271 -12.91 16.01 16.33
C ASN A 271 -11.60 15.95 17.14
N ILE A 272 -10.77 14.93 16.92
CA ILE A 272 -9.47 14.83 17.59
C ILE A 272 -8.31 15.34 16.75
N ALA A 273 -8.51 15.63 15.46
CA ALA A 273 -7.46 16.01 14.52
C ALA A 273 -6.74 17.30 14.93
N ASP A 274 -7.45 18.25 15.51
CA ASP A 274 -6.89 19.54 15.96
C ASP A 274 -5.83 19.38 17.06
N ASN A 275 -5.83 18.27 17.80
CA ASN A 275 -4.80 17.97 18.79
C ASN A 275 -3.42 17.71 18.16
N TYR A 276 -3.36 17.53 16.83
CA TYR A 276 -2.15 17.16 16.10
C TYR A 276 -1.69 18.19 15.06
N LYS A 277 -2.38 19.33 14.97
CA LYS A 277 -2.05 20.44 14.03
C LYS A 277 -0.97 21.38 14.54
#